data_32253f174264c3b26ad7e7f827be25f3
#
_entry.id   32253f174264c3b26ad7e7f827be25f3
#
_cell.length_a   1.000
_cell.length_b   1.000
_cell.length_c   1.000
_cell.angle_alpha   90.00
_cell.angle_beta   90.00
_cell.angle_gamma   90.00
#
_symmetry.space_group_name_H-M   'P 1'
#
loop_
_entity.id
_entity.type
_entity.pdbx_description
1 polymer ?
#
loop_
_entity_poly.entity_id
_entity_poly.type
_entity_poly.pdbx_seq_one_letter_code
_entity_poly.pdbx_strand_id
1 'polypeptide(L)'
;MEYSLLIKRIEKGLNPNEEKEFQQWYFSSEDHQQYYQKLKKYNKCDIIKVNSSLGWKKVESRTGKNDNRYWKYAVAAIIVIGFLSFPVYLFLNDQFEQEKQVVDVKEIETPSDGIIFKDQDGNSVTFGNNDPNVAGQYYQANKNQLKIHKTPGIIGTNTIIVPTGKQFSVELSDGTKVTLNAKSKLEFPSSFKESDRREVVLVYGEAFFEVTPALQNEGKKFIVKSANQDIEVVGTSFNIENYNEDKIVTTLVEGEINLLYGEKKAVLNPGQQSIIKGHSLDGIREVNVYNYIAWKDGMFLFKDETLKNIFAVLSRWYDVEANFQIKELEEMKFNGRFKKEQKLESILDIIENTKRARFELNGNKIKVMQYQE
;
A
#
# COMPACT_ATOMS: atom_id res chain seq x y z
N MET A 1 -22.25 10.16 8.09
CA MET A 1 -23.33 9.62 7.21
C MET A 1 -22.78 8.45 6.45
N GLU A 2 -23.52 7.35 6.29
CA GLU A 2 -23.04 6.18 5.58
C GLU A 2 -23.03 6.42 4.06
N TYR A 3 -21.93 6.04 3.39
CA TYR A 3 -21.77 6.14 1.94
C TYR A 3 -22.89 5.45 1.15
N SER A 4 -23.39 4.33 1.70
CA SER A 4 -24.54 3.58 1.17
C SER A 4 -25.80 4.44 0.98
N LEU A 5 -26.05 5.38 1.88
CA LEU A 5 -27.20 6.27 1.86
C LEU A 5 -27.11 7.33 0.75
N LEU A 6 -25.89 7.81 0.46
CA LEU A 6 -25.62 8.74 -0.64
C LEU A 6 -25.85 8.08 -2.01
N ILE A 7 -25.37 6.86 -2.20
CA ILE A 7 -25.58 6.10 -3.43
C ILE A 7 -27.05 5.76 -3.62
N LYS A 8 -27.72 5.31 -2.55
CA LYS A 8 -29.15 4.99 -2.56
C LYS A 8 -30.00 6.20 -3.00
N ARG A 9 -29.65 7.44 -2.54
CA ARG A 9 -30.32 8.66 -2.98
C ARG A 9 -30.15 8.92 -4.46
N ILE A 10 -28.98 8.67 -5.01
CA ILE A 10 -28.68 8.91 -6.42
C ILE A 10 -29.42 7.90 -7.32
N GLU A 11 -29.53 6.64 -6.89
CA GLU A 11 -30.04 5.53 -7.71
C GLU A 11 -31.55 5.26 -7.54
N LYS A 12 -32.06 5.28 -6.34
CA LYS A 12 -33.41 4.74 -6.03
C LYS A 12 -34.31 5.68 -5.22
N GLY A 13 -33.76 6.77 -4.66
CA GLY A 13 -34.44 7.64 -3.71
C GLY A 13 -34.40 7.11 -2.28
N LEU A 14 -34.63 8.01 -1.31
CA LEU A 14 -34.59 7.73 0.13
C LEU A 14 -36.02 7.65 0.70
N ASN A 15 -36.18 6.93 1.80
CA ASN A 15 -37.40 7.01 2.59
C ASN A 15 -37.43 8.30 3.43
N PRO A 16 -38.57 8.72 4.05
CA PRO A 16 -38.69 9.98 4.74
C PRO A 16 -37.71 10.17 5.91
N ASN A 17 -37.32 9.13 6.62
CA ASN A 17 -36.36 9.20 7.72
C ASN A 17 -34.93 9.34 7.18
N GLU A 18 -34.57 8.58 6.18
CA GLU A 18 -33.27 8.66 5.49
C GLU A 18 -33.09 10.01 4.78
N GLU A 19 -34.17 10.59 4.23
CA GLU A 19 -34.14 11.92 3.61
C GLU A 19 -33.84 12.99 4.64
N LYS A 20 -34.41 12.91 5.85
CA LYS A 20 -34.16 13.84 6.94
C LYS A 20 -32.69 13.78 7.40
N GLU A 21 -32.14 12.58 7.50
CA GLU A 21 -30.72 12.37 7.86
C GLU A 21 -29.80 12.90 6.75
N PHE A 22 -30.14 12.67 5.48
CA PHE A 22 -29.42 13.25 4.37
C PHE A 22 -29.43 14.77 4.37
N GLN A 23 -30.56 15.41 4.60
CA GLN A 23 -30.69 16.87 4.64
C GLN A 23 -29.85 17.48 5.77
N GLN A 24 -29.85 16.88 6.97
CA GLN A 24 -29.03 17.32 8.09
C GLN A 24 -27.54 17.26 7.73
N TRP A 25 -27.09 16.16 7.12
CA TRP A 25 -25.72 16.03 6.70
C TRP A 25 -25.36 17.00 5.55
N TYR A 26 -26.20 17.10 4.52
CA TYR A 26 -25.95 17.89 3.33
C TYR A 26 -25.80 19.39 3.65
N PHE A 27 -26.61 19.92 4.56
CA PHE A 27 -26.55 21.32 4.97
C PHE A 27 -25.59 21.59 6.13
N SER A 28 -24.93 20.61 6.70
CA SER A 28 -24.00 20.81 7.81
C SER A 28 -22.64 21.39 7.38
N SER A 29 -22.26 21.30 6.09
CA SER A 29 -20.99 21.80 5.57
C SER A 29 -21.05 22.01 4.04
N GLU A 30 -20.34 23.03 3.52
CA GLU A 30 -20.13 23.21 2.08
C GLU A 30 -19.35 22.05 1.46
N ASP A 31 -18.42 21.45 2.18
CA ASP A 31 -17.66 20.28 1.72
C ASP A 31 -18.57 19.09 1.47
N HIS A 32 -19.60 18.87 2.27
CA HIS A 32 -20.59 17.82 2.08
C HIS A 32 -21.42 18.04 0.81
N GLN A 33 -21.76 19.28 0.52
CA GLN A 33 -22.48 19.63 -0.70
C GLN A 33 -21.62 19.37 -1.94
N GLN A 34 -20.35 19.81 -1.93
CA GLN A 34 -19.39 19.58 -3.02
C GLN A 34 -19.14 18.08 -3.23
N TYR A 35 -18.98 17.32 -2.15
CA TYR A 35 -18.79 15.88 -2.20
C TYR A 35 -19.98 15.17 -2.86
N TYR A 36 -21.20 15.49 -2.44
CA TYR A 36 -22.41 14.92 -3.04
C TYR A 36 -22.57 15.28 -4.52
N GLN A 37 -22.26 16.53 -4.92
CA GLN A 37 -22.30 16.94 -6.32
C GLN A 37 -21.28 16.20 -7.18
N LYS A 38 -20.08 15.94 -6.66
CA LYS A 38 -19.07 15.11 -7.32
C LYS A 38 -19.57 13.68 -7.52
N LEU A 39 -20.11 13.03 -6.48
CA LEU A 39 -20.69 11.69 -6.59
C LEU A 39 -21.79 11.60 -7.66
N LYS A 40 -22.69 12.58 -7.67
CA LYS A 40 -23.79 12.65 -8.65
C LYS A 40 -23.28 12.79 -10.10
N LYS A 41 -22.17 13.49 -10.29
CA LYS A 41 -21.54 13.67 -11.61
C LYS A 41 -20.91 12.37 -12.12
N TYR A 42 -20.26 11.60 -11.23
CA TYR A 42 -19.62 10.33 -11.60
C TYR A 42 -20.63 9.22 -11.87
N ASN A 43 -21.78 9.23 -11.21
CA ASN A 43 -22.83 8.20 -11.43
C ASN A 43 -23.65 8.42 -12.72
N LYS A 44 -23.44 9.53 -13.45
CA LYS A 44 -24.07 9.82 -14.75
C LYS A 44 -23.26 9.33 -15.97
N CYS A 45 -22.10 8.68 -15.77
CA CYS A 45 -21.38 8.05 -16.88
C CYS A 45 -22.08 6.77 -17.28
N ASP A 46 -22.83 6.82 -18.38
CA ASP A 46 -23.52 5.68 -18.99
C ASP A 46 -22.56 4.51 -19.20
N ILE A 47 -22.93 3.36 -18.64
CA ILE A 47 -22.27 2.08 -18.89
C ILE A 47 -22.55 1.73 -20.35
N ILE A 48 -21.60 1.94 -21.24
CA ILE A 48 -21.64 1.44 -22.61
C ILE A 48 -21.64 -0.08 -22.55
N LYS A 49 -22.79 -0.70 -22.77
CA LYS A 49 -22.92 -2.15 -22.93
C LYS A 49 -22.20 -2.57 -24.21
N VAL A 50 -20.98 -3.06 -24.09
CA VAL A 50 -20.23 -3.66 -25.20
C VAL A 50 -20.87 -5.00 -25.57
N ASN A 51 -21.44 -5.08 -26.77
CA ASN A 51 -22.01 -6.30 -27.31
C ASN A 51 -20.89 -7.19 -27.88
N SER A 52 -20.42 -8.16 -27.11
CA SER A 52 -19.29 -9.04 -27.43
C SER A 52 -19.52 -9.96 -28.64
N SER A 53 -20.78 -10.20 -29.06
CA SER A 53 -21.09 -11.10 -30.18
C SER A 53 -20.77 -10.51 -31.57
N LEU A 54 -20.66 -9.19 -31.69
CA LEU A 54 -20.29 -8.52 -32.93
C LEU A 54 -18.79 -8.45 -33.20
N GLY A 55 -17.98 -8.59 -32.15
CA GLY A 55 -16.51 -8.58 -32.25
C GLY A 55 -15.95 -9.87 -32.89
N TRP A 56 -16.50 -11.01 -32.56
CA TRP A 56 -16.03 -12.32 -33.04
C TRP A 56 -16.28 -12.57 -34.52
N LYS A 57 -17.40 -12.12 -35.08
CA LYS A 57 -17.68 -12.27 -36.52
C LYS A 57 -16.72 -11.52 -37.45
N LYS A 58 -16.03 -10.50 -36.95
CA LYS A 58 -15.09 -9.70 -37.74
C LYS A 58 -13.65 -10.28 -37.75
N VAL A 59 -13.35 -11.20 -36.86
CA VAL A 59 -12.06 -11.92 -36.78
C VAL A 59 -12.06 -13.14 -37.71
N GLU A 60 -13.18 -13.85 -37.79
CA GLU A 60 -13.31 -15.08 -38.61
C GLU A 60 -13.22 -14.81 -40.14
N SER A 61 -13.59 -13.60 -40.58
CA SER A 61 -13.58 -13.23 -42.03
C SER A 61 -12.20 -12.83 -42.57
N ARG A 62 -11.15 -12.79 -41.73
CA ARG A 62 -9.77 -12.38 -42.12
C ARG A 62 -8.76 -13.52 -42.21
N THR A 63 -9.11 -14.76 -41.87
CA THR A 63 -8.25 -15.93 -42.04
C THR A 63 -8.62 -16.70 -43.31
N GLY A 64 -8.34 -16.11 -44.47
CA GLY A 64 -8.38 -16.81 -45.73
C GLY A 64 -7.27 -17.85 -45.83
N LYS A 65 -7.62 -19.04 -46.30
CA LYS A 65 -6.70 -20.16 -46.58
C LYS A 65 -5.51 -19.69 -47.46
N ASN A 66 -4.31 -19.93 -46.99
CA ASN A 66 -3.12 -19.67 -47.80
C ASN A 66 -2.35 -20.94 -48.07
N ASP A 67 -1.92 -21.10 -49.30
CA ASP A 67 -1.27 -22.28 -49.92
C ASP A 67 0.11 -22.62 -49.29
N ASN A 68 0.29 -23.88 -49.01
CA ASN A 68 1.37 -24.48 -48.19
C ASN A 68 2.71 -24.65 -48.91
N ARG A 69 3.05 -23.82 -49.93
CA ARG A 69 4.25 -24.08 -50.81
C ARG A 69 5.56 -23.56 -50.21
N TYR A 70 5.51 -22.63 -49.26
CA TYR A 70 6.72 -21.99 -48.69
C TYR A 70 7.10 -22.45 -47.28
N TRP A 71 6.36 -23.38 -46.68
CA TRP A 71 6.59 -23.79 -45.29
C TRP A 71 7.95 -24.45 -45.07
N LYS A 72 8.47 -25.20 -46.07
CA LYS A 72 9.80 -25.82 -45.94
C LYS A 72 10.95 -24.80 -45.82
N TYR A 73 10.82 -23.63 -46.46
CA TYR A 73 11.80 -22.54 -46.36
C TYR A 73 11.62 -21.72 -45.07
N ALA A 74 10.41 -21.59 -44.56
CA ALA A 74 10.12 -20.92 -43.30
C ALA A 74 10.71 -21.70 -42.10
N VAL A 75 10.61 -23.03 -42.09
CA VAL A 75 11.19 -23.87 -41.05
C VAL A 75 12.75 -23.79 -41.04
N ALA A 76 13.38 -23.79 -42.23
CA ALA A 76 14.82 -23.61 -42.34
C ALA A 76 15.28 -22.23 -41.85
N ALA A 77 14.54 -21.16 -42.14
CA ALA A 77 14.84 -19.82 -41.70
C ALA A 77 14.72 -19.68 -40.16
N ILE A 78 13.72 -20.30 -39.53
CA ILE A 78 13.53 -20.30 -38.08
C ILE A 78 14.70 -21.02 -37.37
N ILE A 79 15.19 -22.10 -37.91
CA ILE A 79 16.33 -22.83 -37.33
C ILE A 79 17.60 -21.98 -37.41
N VAL A 80 17.86 -21.30 -38.53
CA VAL A 80 19.04 -20.44 -38.71
C VAL A 80 18.96 -19.22 -37.79
N ILE A 81 17.78 -18.60 -37.68
CA ILE A 81 17.55 -17.45 -36.74
C ILE A 81 17.70 -17.91 -35.29
N GLY A 82 17.21 -19.11 -34.93
CA GLY A 82 17.38 -19.70 -33.60
C GLY A 82 18.84 -19.95 -33.23
N PHE A 83 19.64 -20.44 -34.16
CA PHE A 83 21.08 -20.68 -33.95
C PHE A 83 21.90 -19.39 -33.85
N LEU A 84 21.51 -18.32 -34.53
CA LEU A 84 22.17 -17.02 -34.46
C LEU A 84 21.71 -16.19 -33.26
N SER A 85 20.45 -16.35 -32.84
CA SER A 85 19.90 -15.60 -31.69
C SER A 85 20.24 -16.21 -30.32
N PHE A 86 20.54 -17.52 -30.28
CA PHE A 86 20.85 -18.22 -29.02
C PHE A 86 22.13 -17.69 -28.33
N PRO A 87 23.29 -17.52 -29.02
CA PRO A 87 24.45 -16.89 -28.38
C PRO A 87 24.25 -15.41 -28.04
N VAL A 88 23.45 -14.68 -28.83
CA VAL A 88 23.06 -13.29 -28.50
C VAL A 88 22.16 -13.26 -27.27
N TYR A 89 21.22 -14.18 -27.17
CA TYR A 89 20.39 -14.33 -25.97
C TYR A 89 21.22 -14.66 -24.72
N LEU A 90 22.17 -15.58 -24.81
CA LEU A 90 23.07 -15.91 -23.69
C LEU A 90 23.95 -14.72 -23.32
N PHE A 91 24.47 -13.98 -24.29
CA PHE A 91 25.29 -12.79 -24.05
C PHE A 91 24.49 -11.64 -23.41
N LEU A 92 23.24 -11.40 -23.85
CA LEU A 92 22.37 -10.42 -23.26
C LEU A 92 21.90 -10.84 -21.85
N ASN A 93 21.63 -12.14 -21.64
CA ASN A 93 21.21 -12.64 -20.33
C ASN A 93 22.33 -12.53 -19.29
N ASP A 94 23.59 -12.71 -19.69
CA ASP A 94 24.78 -12.54 -18.83
C ASP A 94 24.99 -11.07 -18.43
N GLN A 95 24.60 -10.12 -19.29
CA GLN A 95 24.62 -8.69 -18.99
C GLN A 95 23.46 -8.28 -18.03
N PHE A 96 22.30 -8.95 -18.11
CA PHE A 96 21.16 -8.70 -17.23
C PHE A 96 21.30 -9.34 -15.84
N GLU A 97 22.14 -10.36 -15.67
CA GLU A 97 22.45 -10.92 -14.34
C GLU A 97 23.42 -10.07 -13.52
N GLN A 98 24.18 -9.17 -14.16
CA GLN A 98 25.10 -8.29 -13.42
C GLN A 98 24.42 -7.06 -12.78
N GLU A 99 23.16 -6.76 -13.07
CA GLU A 99 22.39 -5.69 -12.40
C GLU A 99 21.40 -6.18 -11.34
N LYS A 100 21.38 -7.43 -10.99
CA LYS A 100 20.88 -7.84 -9.69
C LYS A 100 21.91 -7.46 -8.64
N GLN A 101 21.96 -6.19 -8.28
CA GLN A 101 22.41 -5.82 -6.94
C GLN A 101 21.52 -6.60 -5.97
N VAL A 102 22.06 -7.71 -5.50
CA VAL A 102 21.63 -8.31 -4.24
C VAL A 102 21.78 -7.16 -3.24
N VAL A 103 20.66 -6.53 -2.90
CA VAL A 103 20.60 -5.67 -1.72
C VAL A 103 20.95 -6.60 -0.58
N ASP A 104 22.21 -6.54 -0.17
CA ASP A 104 22.73 -7.25 0.99
C ASP A 104 21.94 -6.69 2.20
N VAL A 105 20.88 -7.41 2.60
CA VAL A 105 20.07 -7.09 3.78
C VAL A 105 20.90 -7.48 4.99
N LYS A 106 22.04 -6.83 5.18
CA LYS A 106 22.91 -6.89 6.34
C LYS A 106 23.32 -5.48 6.78
N GLU A 107 22.33 -4.70 7.15
CA GLU A 107 22.48 -3.75 8.24
C GLU A 107 21.21 -3.87 9.08
N ILE A 108 21.23 -4.78 10.05
CA ILE A 108 20.37 -4.69 11.22
C ILE A 108 20.90 -3.47 11.96
N GLU A 109 20.41 -2.30 11.55
CA GLU A 109 20.64 -1.08 12.31
C GLU A 109 20.08 -1.33 13.72
N THR A 110 20.91 -1.15 14.73
CA THR A 110 20.52 -1.23 16.15
C THR A 110 19.21 -0.46 16.34
N PRO A 111 18.24 -0.96 17.14
CA PRO A 111 16.99 -0.25 17.39
C PRO A 111 17.29 1.16 17.88
N SER A 112 17.13 2.15 17.04
CA SER A 112 17.24 3.54 17.49
C SER A 112 15.93 3.92 18.12
N ASP A 113 15.98 4.59 19.28
CA ASP A 113 14.77 5.12 19.95
C ASP A 113 14.06 6.21 19.15
N GLY A 114 14.57 6.58 17.96
CA GLY A 114 14.08 7.66 17.13
C GLY A 114 13.83 7.27 15.67
N ILE A 115 13.10 8.13 14.95
CA ILE A 115 12.92 8.04 13.51
C ILE A 115 14.23 8.50 12.85
N ILE A 116 14.78 7.69 11.94
CA ILE A 116 16.01 8.02 11.23
C ILE A 116 15.66 8.59 9.87
N PHE A 117 16.18 9.77 9.59
CA PHE A 117 16.17 10.38 8.27
C PHE A 117 17.61 10.43 7.76
N LYS A 118 17.86 9.80 6.61
CA LYS A 118 19.11 9.90 5.87
C LYS A 118 18.87 10.75 4.63
N ASP A 119 19.64 11.81 4.48
CA ASP A 119 19.54 12.67 3.31
C ASP A 119 20.34 12.09 2.11
N GLN A 120 20.20 12.72 0.97
CA GLN A 120 20.86 12.35 -0.27
C GLN A 120 22.39 12.39 -0.20
N ASP A 121 22.98 13.16 0.74
CA ASP A 121 24.42 13.31 0.94
C ASP A 121 24.95 12.28 1.95
N GLY A 122 24.06 11.42 2.48
CA GLY A 122 24.36 10.38 3.46
C GLY A 122 24.38 10.88 4.91
N ASN A 123 24.03 12.15 5.15
CA ASN A 123 23.91 12.65 6.52
C ASN A 123 22.70 12.02 7.18
N SER A 124 22.86 11.57 8.42
CA SER A 124 21.78 10.94 9.18
C SER A 124 21.35 11.82 10.35
N VAL A 125 20.05 12.04 10.46
CA VAL A 125 19.43 12.76 11.57
C VAL A 125 18.42 11.83 12.24
N THR A 126 18.49 11.70 13.56
CA THR A 126 17.54 10.90 14.34
C THR A 126 16.58 11.82 15.07
N PHE A 127 15.28 11.69 14.77
CA PHE A 127 14.23 12.45 15.46
C PHE A 127 13.74 11.65 16.67
N GLY A 128 14.04 12.14 17.87
CA GLY A 128 13.62 11.56 19.14
C GLY A 128 12.46 12.29 19.79
N ASN A 129 12.09 11.84 21.00
CA ASN A 129 11.03 12.47 21.78
C ASN A 129 11.38 13.90 22.25
N ASN A 130 12.66 14.28 22.24
CA ASN A 130 13.19 15.51 22.84
C ASN A 130 13.66 16.56 21.83
N ASP A 131 13.67 16.28 20.52
CA ASP A 131 14.11 17.22 19.51
C ASP A 131 12.91 18.01 18.97
N PRO A 132 12.78 19.30 19.31
CA PRO A 132 11.55 20.02 18.99
C PRO A 132 11.40 20.37 17.52
N ASN A 133 12.48 20.73 16.81
CA ASN A 133 12.47 21.05 15.39
C ASN A 133 13.91 20.97 14.84
N VAL A 134 14.08 20.28 13.75
CA VAL A 134 15.31 20.22 12.98
C VAL A 134 15.04 20.77 11.58
N ALA A 135 15.86 21.71 11.12
CA ALA A 135 15.75 22.26 9.78
C ALA A 135 17.07 22.09 9.05
N GLY A 136 17.03 21.54 7.85
CA GLY A 136 18.12 21.51 6.89
C GLY A 136 17.86 22.49 5.76
N GLN A 137 18.76 22.56 4.80
CA GLN A 137 18.64 23.45 3.65
C GLN A 137 17.38 23.22 2.82
N TYR A 138 16.87 21.99 2.75
CA TYR A 138 15.75 21.58 1.90
C TYR A 138 14.69 20.75 2.64
N TYR A 139 14.78 20.65 3.97
CA TYR A 139 13.78 19.98 4.79
C TYR A 139 13.54 20.67 6.11
N GLN A 140 12.37 20.45 6.67
CA GLN A 140 11.99 20.84 8.02
C GLN A 140 11.31 19.66 8.68
N ALA A 141 11.72 19.31 9.89
CA ALA A 141 11.13 18.23 10.66
C ALA A 141 10.67 18.72 12.03
N ASN A 142 9.63 18.10 12.52
CA ASN A 142 9.18 18.17 13.89
C ASN A 142 8.96 16.75 14.44
N LYS A 143 8.49 16.63 15.69
CA LYS A 143 8.28 15.33 16.37
C LYS A 143 7.50 14.30 15.55
N ASN A 144 6.55 14.72 14.69
CA ASN A 144 5.60 13.83 14.04
C ASN A 144 5.66 13.90 12.51
N GLN A 145 6.37 14.86 11.94
CA GLN A 145 6.36 15.12 10.51
C GLN A 145 7.69 15.65 10.00
N LEU A 146 8.08 15.18 8.82
CA LEU A 146 9.12 15.75 7.96
C LEU A 146 8.45 16.40 6.75
N LYS A 147 8.88 17.60 6.40
CA LYS A 147 8.47 18.30 5.19
C LYS A 147 9.70 18.54 4.30
N ILE A 148 9.63 18.07 3.06
CA ILE A 148 10.64 18.29 2.04
C ILE A 148 10.25 19.51 1.21
N HIS A 149 11.13 20.48 1.11
CA HIS A 149 10.90 21.69 0.33
C HIS A 149 11.28 21.49 -1.15
N LYS A 150 10.52 22.13 -2.05
CA LYS A 150 10.86 22.17 -3.48
C LYS A 150 12.14 22.99 -3.67
N THR A 151 13.28 22.34 -3.71
CA THR A 151 14.56 23.00 -3.92
C THR A 151 15.13 22.60 -5.30
N PRO A 152 15.25 23.53 -6.26
CA PRO A 152 15.83 23.22 -7.58
C PRO A 152 17.28 22.78 -7.48
N GLY A 153 17.66 21.81 -8.32
CA GLY A 153 19.07 21.37 -8.45
C GLY A 153 19.54 20.38 -7.39
N ILE A 154 18.70 20.00 -6.41
CA ILE A 154 19.01 18.95 -5.46
C ILE A 154 18.56 17.61 -6.04
N ILE A 155 19.51 16.75 -6.38
CA ILE A 155 19.29 15.41 -6.94
C ILE A 155 19.84 14.39 -5.94
N GLY A 156 19.08 13.36 -5.64
CA GLY A 156 19.49 12.25 -4.79
C GLY A 156 18.32 11.64 -4.06
N THR A 157 18.60 10.55 -3.36
CA THR A 157 17.58 9.75 -2.66
C THR A 157 17.70 9.98 -1.16
N ASN A 158 16.57 10.25 -0.55
CA ASN A 158 16.40 10.31 0.90
C ASN A 158 15.81 9.00 1.40
N THR A 159 16.09 8.67 2.66
CA THR A 159 15.54 7.49 3.33
C THR A 159 14.93 7.89 4.66
N ILE A 160 13.73 7.38 4.96
CA ILE A 160 13.13 7.42 6.29
C ILE A 160 12.97 6.00 6.81
N ILE A 161 13.41 5.78 8.06
CA ILE A 161 13.23 4.53 8.80
C ILE A 161 12.43 4.84 10.06
N VAL A 162 11.27 4.21 10.19
CA VAL A 162 10.41 4.30 11.36
C VAL A 162 10.60 3.04 12.21
N PRO A 163 11.10 3.16 13.45
CA PRO A 163 11.34 2.02 14.32
C PRO A 163 10.03 1.44 14.92
N THR A 164 10.14 0.43 15.73
CA THR A 164 9.07 -0.14 16.55
C THR A 164 8.40 0.94 17.39
N GLY A 165 7.09 0.83 17.57
CA GLY A 165 6.29 1.69 18.46
C GLY A 165 6.10 3.12 17.99
N LYS A 166 6.49 3.45 16.77
CA LYS A 166 6.39 4.81 16.23
C LYS A 166 5.60 4.84 14.92
N GLN A 167 5.08 6.02 14.66
CA GLN A 167 4.42 6.38 13.40
C GLN A 167 4.94 7.75 12.99
N PHE A 168 5.15 7.96 11.70
CA PHE A 168 5.71 9.22 11.23
C PHE A 168 5.14 9.62 9.87
N SER A 169 5.00 10.90 9.63
CA SER A 169 4.50 11.43 8.36
C SER A 169 5.58 12.20 7.61
N VAL A 170 5.60 12.06 6.30
CA VAL A 170 6.44 12.87 5.42
C VAL A 170 5.59 13.57 4.36
N GLU A 171 5.82 14.86 4.16
CA GLU A 171 5.32 15.61 3.02
C GLU A 171 6.45 15.74 2.00
N LEU A 172 6.27 15.08 0.86
CA LEU A 172 7.24 15.05 -0.23
C LEU A 172 7.27 16.38 -0.98
N SER A 173 8.30 16.58 -1.82
CA SER A 173 8.51 17.83 -2.54
C SER A 173 7.39 18.20 -3.53
N ASP A 174 6.54 17.25 -3.92
CA ASP A 174 5.34 17.46 -4.76
C ASP A 174 4.07 17.76 -3.94
N GLY A 175 4.16 17.75 -2.60
CA GLY A 175 3.05 17.91 -1.68
C GLY A 175 2.31 16.61 -1.34
N THR A 176 2.72 15.46 -1.90
CA THR A 176 2.21 14.14 -1.51
C THR A 176 2.53 13.87 -0.05
N LYS A 177 1.54 13.42 0.73
CA LYS A 177 1.72 13.02 2.12
C LYS A 177 1.80 11.51 2.23
N VAL A 178 2.79 11.04 2.98
CA VAL A 178 2.97 9.62 3.28
C VAL A 178 3.05 9.45 4.78
N THR A 179 2.15 8.66 5.35
CA THR A 179 2.20 8.26 6.75
C THR A 179 2.75 6.85 6.84
N LEU A 180 3.83 6.67 7.59
CA LEU A 180 4.52 5.41 7.80
C LEU A 180 4.16 4.81 9.16
N ASN A 181 3.83 3.54 9.20
CA ASN A 181 3.58 2.79 10.43
C ASN A 181 4.89 2.27 11.04
N ALA A 182 4.82 1.67 12.23
CA ALA A 182 5.97 1.07 12.90
C ALA A 182 6.68 0.03 12.01
N LYS A 183 8.01 -0.06 12.14
CA LYS A 183 8.87 -0.95 11.33
C LYS A 183 8.67 -0.73 9.83
N SER A 184 8.83 0.51 9.35
CA SER A 184 8.67 0.85 7.94
C SER A 184 9.87 1.65 7.42
N LYS A 185 10.23 1.42 6.15
CA LYS A 185 11.29 2.13 5.44
C LYS A 185 10.78 2.63 4.10
N LEU A 186 10.92 3.93 3.86
CA LEU A 186 10.59 4.59 2.61
C LEU A 186 11.81 5.27 2.02
N GLU A 187 12.04 5.08 0.73
CA GLU A 187 13.03 5.79 -0.05
C GLU A 187 12.33 6.69 -1.08
N PHE A 188 12.78 7.93 -1.22
CA PHE A 188 12.17 8.92 -2.11
C PHE A 188 13.19 9.96 -2.57
N PRO A 189 13.04 10.52 -3.78
CA PRO A 189 13.95 11.55 -4.28
C PRO A 189 13.74 12.87 -3.56
N SER A 190 14.79 13.67 -3.45
CA SER A 190 14.73 15.02 -2.88
C SER A 190 13.85 15.95 -3.73
N SER A 191 13.75 15.69 -5.04
CA SER A 191 12.92 16.45 -5.98
C SER A 191 12.41 15.55 -7.09
N PHE A 192 11.15 15.75 -7.51
CA PHE A 192 10.55 15.10 -8.68
C PHE A 192 10.65 15.93 -9.97
N LYS A 193 11.35 17.07 -9.92
CA LYS A 193 11.35 18.02 -11.03
C LYS A 193 12.08 17.48 -12.27
N GLU A 194 13.21 16.82 -12.04
CA GLU A 194 14.10 16.35 -13.12
C GLU A 194 13.67 14.98 -13.71
N SER A 195 12.58 14.39 -13.24
CA SER A 195 12.08 13.09 -13.68
C SER A 195 10.73 13.23 -14.39
N ASP A 196 10.48 12.38 -15.39
CA ASP A 196 9.18 12.30 -16.10
C ASP A 196 8.08 11.68 -15.22
N ARG A 197 8.43 11.11 -14.08
CA ARG A 197 7.50 10.48 -13.13
C ARG A 197 7.92 10.77 -11.69
N ARG A 198 6.98 10.66 -10.78
CA ARG A 198 7.20 10.80 -9.33
C ARG A 198 7.29 9.39 -8.73
N GLU A 199 8.50 8.93 -8.46
CA GLU A 199 8.75 7.55 -8.03
C GLU A 199 9.28 7.52 -6.60
N VAL A 200 8.73 6.61 -5.77
CA VAL A 200 9.18 6.30 -4.40
C VAL A 200 9.22 4.79 -4.19
N VAL A 201 9.98 4.33 -3.19
CA VAL A 201 10.11 2.90 -2.88
C VAL A 201 9.70 2.66 -1.43
N LEU A 202 8.63 1.89 -1.20
CA LEU A 202 8.34 1.32 0.10
C LEU A 202 9.14 0.01 0.22
N VAL A 203 10.31 0.12 0.85
CA VAL A 203 11.25 -1.01 0.96
C VAL A 203 10.66 -2.14 1.79
N TYR A 204 10.10 -1.80 2.95
CA TYR A 204 9.32 -2.70 3.81
C TYR A 204 8.40 -1.90 4.73
N GLY A 205 7.43 -2.57 5.33
CA GLY A 205 6.54 -1.98 6.31
C GLY A 205 5.17 -1.62 5.78
N GLU A 206 4.54 -0.62 6.38
CA GLU A 206 3.20 -0.18 6.01
C GLU A 206 3.16 1.34 5.85
N ALA A 207 2.57 1.79 4.75
CA ALA A 207 2.46 3.20 4.42
C ALA A 207 1.09 3.55 3.86
N PHE A 208 0.55 4.67 4.32
CA PHE A 208 -0.63 5.30 3.76
C PHE A 208 -0.22 6.50 2.92
N PHE A 209 -0.64 6.52 1.67
CA PHE A 209 -0.31 7.56 0.68
C PHE A 209 -1.54 8.43 0.40
N GLU A 210 -1.35 9.74 0.44
CA GLU A 210 -2.29 10.77 -0.02
C GLU A 210 -1.61 11.53 -1.16
N VAL A 211 -1.75 10.99 -2.38
CA VAL A 211 -1.00 11.47 -3.53
C VAL A 211 -1.65 12.71 -4.13
N THR A 212 -0.88 13.77 -4.31
CA THR A 212 -1.33 14.98 -4.98
C THR A 212 -1.69 14.71 -6.45
N PRO A 213 -2.75 15.36 -6.99
CA PRO A 213 -3.15 15.18 -8.38
C PRO A 213 -2.02 15.42 -9.38
N ALA A 214 -1.93 14.56 -10.41
CA ALA A 214 -0.95 14.69 -11.48
C ALA A 214 -1.05 16.04 -12.20
N LEU A 215 -2.27 16.59 -12.35
CA LEU A 215 -2.50 17.91 -12.93
C LEU A 215 -1.78 19.06 -12.20
N GLN A 216 -1.54 18.92 -10.90
CA GLN A 216 -0.77 19.88 -10.10
C GLN A 216 0.75 19.67 -10.24
N ASN A 217 1.17 18.59 -10.88
CA ASN A 217 2.54 18.14 -11.01
C ASN A 217 2.90 17.85 -12.48
N GLU A 218 2.58 18.77 -13.39
CA GLU A 218 2.93 18.72 -14.82
C GLU A 218 2.39 17.44 -15.54
N GLY A 219 1.31 16.85 -15.02
CA GLY A 219 0.75 15.59 -15.55
C GLY A 219 1.53 14.34 -15.16
N LYS A 220 2.61 14.46 -14.37
CA LYS A 220 3.47 13.34 -13.98
C LYS A 220 2.73 12.37 -13.07
N LYS A 221 2.72 11.10 -13.45
CA LYS A 221 2.19 10.00 -12.63
C LYS A 221 3.02 9.79 -11.39
N PHE A 222 2.39 9.28 -10.32
CA PHE A 222 3.08 8.86 -9.12
C PHE A 222 3.19 7.33 -9.08
N ILE A 223 4.38 6.83 -8.79
CA ILE A 223 4.68 5.40 -8.78
C ILE A 223 5.22 5.03 -7.41
N VAL A 224 4.62 4.03 -6.78
CA VAL A 224 5.17 3.39 -5.59
C VAL A 224 5.66 2.01 -5.96
N LYS A 225 6.96 1.78 -5.83
CA LYS A 225 7.56 0.46 -5.92
C LYS A 225 7.54 -0.20 -4.54
N SER A 226 7.12 -1.45 -4.48
CA SER A 226 7.10 -2.22 -3.23
C SER A 226 7.25 -3.70 -3.52
N ALA A 227 8.42 -4.25 -3.21
CA ALA A 227 8.80 -5.63 -3.51
C ALA A 227 8.44 -6.03 -4.95
N ASN A 228 7.47 -6.93 -5.13
CA ASN A 228 7.10 -7.51 -6.43
C ASN A 228 5.95 -6.77 -7.14
N GLN A 229 5.65 -5.52 -6.75
CA GLN A 229 4.59 -4.72 -7.40
C GLN A 229 5.02 -3.27 -7.60
N ASP A 230 4.52 -2.68 -8.68
CA ASP A 230 4.52 -1.24 -8.92
C ASP A 230 3.08 -0.73 -8.92
N ILE A 231 2.84 0.35 -8.20
CA ILE A 231 1.52 0.99 -8.08
C ILE A 231 1.61 2.33 -8.78
N GLU A 232 0.89 2.48 -9.90
CA GLU A 232 0.83 3.71 -10.67
C GLU A 232 -0.50 4.44 -10.43
N VAL A 233 -0.44 5.72 -10.06
CA VAL A 233 -1.61 6.54 -9.73
C VAL A 233 -1.47 7.97 -10.28
N VAL A 234 -2.61 8.69 -10.39
CA VAL A 234 -2.67 10.08 -10.87
C VAL A 234 -3.18 11.08 -9.82
N GLY A 235 -3.56 10.59 -8.63
CA GLY A 235 -4.11 11.37 -7.51
C GLY A 235 -5.06 10.48 -6.71
N THR A 236 -4.56 9.85 -5.66
CA THR A 236 -5.17 8.66 -5.09
C THR A 236 -4.79 8.55 -3.62
N SER A 237 -5.72 8.08 -2.79
CA SER A 237 -5.47 7.74 -1.38
C SER A 237 -5.53 6.22 -1.21
N PHE A 238 -4.45 5.61 -0.70
CA PHE A 238 -4.34 4.16 -0.58
C PHE A 238 -3.33 3.73 0.49
N ASN A 239 -3.47 2.49 0.94
CA ASN A 239 -2.57 1.84 1.92
C ASN A 239 -1.83 0.68 1.28
N ILE A 240 -0.55 0.55 1.58
CA ILE A 240 0.28 -0.61 1.24
C ILE A 240 0.81 -1.22 2.53
N GLU A 241 0.61 -2.52 2.71
CA GLU A 241 1.24 -3.34 3.74
C GLU A 241 2.23 -4.31 3.09
N ASN A 242 3.52 -4.16 3.41
CA ASN A 242 4.65 -4.95 2.91
C ASN A 242 5.59 -5.32 4.09
N TYR A 243 5.06 -5.97 5.13
CA TYR A 243 5.88 -6.51 6.23
C TYR A 243 6.44 -7.90 5.92
N ASN A 244 5.88 -8.55 4.92
CA ASN A 244 6.30 -9.85 4.44
C ASN A 244 6.45 -9.77 2.92
N GLU A 245 7.68 -9.91 2.41
CA GLU A 245 7.99 -9.84 0.99
C GLU A 245 7.20 -10.85 0.14
N ASP A 246 6.78 -11.98 0.75
CA ASP A 246 5.94 -12.97 0.10
C ASP A 246 4.46 -12.57 0.02
N LYS A 247 4.03 -11.54 0.77
CA LYS A 247 2.63 -11.11 0.79
C LYS A 247 2.53 -9.59 0.92
N ILE A 248 2.11 -8.95 -0.15
CA ILE A 248 1.83 -7.51 -0.17
C ILE A 248 0.33 -7.28 -0.29
N VAL A 249 -0.19 -6.37 0.53
CA VAL A 249 -1.62 -6.01 0.54
C VAL A 249 -1.75 -4.53 0.19
N THR A 250 -2.52 -4.24 -0.87
CA THR A 250 -2.81 -2.86 -1.28
C THR A 250 -4.31 -2.59 -1.19
N THR A 251 -4.70 -1.57 -0.42
CA THR A 251 -6.10 -1.20 -0.20
C THR A 251 -6.35 0.20 -0.74
N LEU A 252 -7.29 0.34 -1.66
CA LEU A 252 -7.66 1.61 -2.26
C LEU A 252 -8.79 2.30 -1.50
N VAL A 253 -8.56 3.55 -1.13
CA VAL A 253 -9.54 4.41 -0.43
C VAL A 253 -10.28 5.31 -1.42
N GLU A 254 -9.52 6.06 -2.25
CA GLU A 254 -10.05 7.03 -3.21
C GLU A 254 -9.16 7.09 -4.45
N GLY A 255 -9.78 7.32 -5.62
CA GLY A 255 -9.08 7.41 -6.90
C GLY A 255 -9.05 6.09 -7.65
N GLU A 256 -7.96 5.82 -8.36
CA GLU A 256 -7.75 4.59 -9.14
C GLU A 256 -6.29 4.14 -8.98
N ILE A 257 -6.08 2.84 -8.86
CA ILE A 257 -4.75 2.22 -8.88
C ILE A 257 -4.59 1.38 -10.13
N ASN A 258 -3.53 1.63 -10.89
CA ASN A 258 -3.00 0.70 -11.89
C ASN A 258 -1.87 -0.11 -11.23
N LEU A 259 -2.16 -1.37 -10.91
CA LEU A 259 -1.26 -2.31 -10.27
C LEU A 259 -0.51 -3.11 -11.33
N LEU A 260 0.83 -3.08 -11.28
CA LEU A 260 1.71 -3.88 -12.12
C LEU A 260 2.42 -4.91 -11.25
N TYR A 261 2.45 -6.18 -11.68
CA TYR A 261 3.11 -7.28 -10.97
C TYR A 261 3.64 -8.31 -11.97
N GLY A 262 4.95 -8.44 -12.04
CA GLY A 262 5.60 -9.12 -13.16
C GLY A 262 5.22 -8.46 -14.50
N GLU A 263 4.80 -9.25 -15.48
CA GLU A 263 4.30 -8.73 -16.79
C GLU A 263 2.79 -8.44 -16.81
N LYS A 264 2.09 -8.61 -15.67
CA LYS A 264 0.64 -8.50 -15.57
C LYS A 264 0.21 -7.15 -14.99
N LYS A 265 -1.03 -6.81 -15.28
CA LYS A 265 -1.68 -5.57 -14.81
C LYS A 265 -3.05 -5.87 -14.22
N ALA A 266 -3.42 -5.10 -13.20
CA ALA A 266 -4.77 -5.08 -12.65
C ALA A 266 -5.15 -3.64 -12.28
N VAL A 267 -6.45 -3.38 -12.20
CA VAL A 267 -6.98 -2.07 -11.77
C VAL A 267 -7.75 -2.27 -10.48
N LEU A 268 -7.52 -1.41 -9.49
CA LEU A 268 -8.34 -1.36 -8.28
C LEU A 268 -9.23 -0.12 -8.33
N ASN A 269 -10.48 -0.31 -7.88
CA ASN A 269 -11.45 0.74 -7.63
C ASN A 269 -11.58 1.02 -6.12
N PRO A 270 -12.09 2.18 -5.71
CA PRO A 270 -12.31 2.51 -4.30
C PRO A 270 -13.09 1.40 -3.56
N GLY A 271 -12.64 1.05 -2.36
CA GLY A 271 -13.20 -0.05 -1.58
C GLY A 271 -12.58 -1.42 -1.89
N GLN A 272 -11.70 -1.51 -2.89
CA GLN A 272 -11.05 -2.76 -3.25
C GLN A 272 -9.67 -2.92 -2.62
N GLN A 273 -9.30 -4.17 -2.41
CA GLN A 273 -8.02 -4.60 -1.90
C GLN A 273 -7.44 -5.70 -2.79
N SER A 274 -6.18 -5.55 -3.19
CA SER A 274 -5.40 -6.61 -3.83
C SER A 274 -4.48 -7.31 -2.84
N ILE A 275 -4.23 -8.58 -3.09
CA ILE A 275 -3.24 -9.39 -2.37
C ILE A 275 -2.29 -9.98 -3.41
N ILE A 276 -1.01 -9.63 -3.33
CA ILE A 276 0.06 -10.23 -4.12
C ILE A 276 0.78 -11.24 -3.22
N LYS A 277 0.96 -12.47 -3.70
CA LYS A 277 1.79 -13.50 -3.06
C LYS A 277 2.91 -13.91 -4.02
N GLY A 278 4.15 -13.69 -3.59
CA GLY A 278 5.29 -13.79 -4.49
C GLY A 278 5.11 -12.90 -5.72
N HIS A 279 5.07 -13.48 -6.93
CA HIS A 279 4.83 -12.74 -8.17
C HIS A 279 3.41 -12.88 -8.73
N SER A 280 2.45 -13.35 -7.92
CA SER A 280 1.09 -13.65 -8.37
C SER A 280 0.04 -12.87 -7.60
N LEU A 281 -0.96 -12.34 -8.31
CA LEU A 281 -2.17 -11.79 -7.71
C LEU A 281 -3.02 -12.94 -7.17
N ASP A 282 -3.16 -13.03 -5.85
CA ASP A 282 -4.01 -14.02 -5.17
C ASP A 282 -5.50 -13.64 -5.27
N GLY A 283 -5.80 -12.34 -5.42
CA GLY A 283 -7.14 -11.85 -5.69
C GLY A 283 -7.32 -10.35 -5.46
N ILE A 284 -8.44 -9.84 -5.97
CA ILE A 284 -8.98 -8.51 -5.67
C ILE A 284 -10.34 -8.73 -5.00
N ARG A 285 -10.58 -8.08 -3.87
CA ARG A 285 -11.81 -8.21 -3.09
C ARG A 285 -12.30 -6.87 -2.58
N GLU A 286 -13.60 -6.75 -2.41
CA GLU A 286 -14.26 -5.64 -1.71
C GLU A 286 -13.99 -5.76 -0.20
N VAL A 287 -13.62 -4.65 0.44
CA VAL A 287 -13.31 -4.61 1.87
C VAL A 287 -13.89 -3.36 2.53
N ASN A 288 -14.09 -3.43 3.85
CA ASN A 288 -14.26 -2.21 4.62
C ASN A 288 -12.87 -1.58 4.81
N VAL A 289 -12.61 -0.55 4.03
CA VAL A 289 -11.31 0.16 3.96
C VAL A 289 -10.82 0.59 5.35
N TYR A 290 -11.72 1.05 6.22
CA TYR A 290 -11.35 1.54 7.54
C TYR A 290 -10.63 0.48 8.39
N ASN A 291 -10.91 -0.80 8.19
CA ASN A 291 -10.22 -1.89 8.89
C ASN A 291 -8.70 -1.91 8.60
N TYR A 292 -8.29 -1.38 7.45
CA TYR A 292 -6.90 -1.40 6.98
C TYR A 292 -6.17 -0.05 7.12
N ILE A 293 -6.91 1.02 7.46
CA ILE A 293 -6.32 2.37 7.62
C ILE A 293 -6.52 2.95 9.02
N ALA A 294 -7.27 2.29 9.91
CA ALA A 294 -7.54 2.77 11.27
C ALA A 294 -6.25 3.01 12.08
N TRP A 295 -5.17 2.32 11.71
CA TRP A 295 -3.86 2.46 12.35
C TRP A 295 -3.30 3.89 12.24
N LYS A 296 -3.56 4.61 11.13
CA LYS A 296 -3.10 5.99 10.95
C LYS A 296 -3.80 6.96 11.93
N ASP A 297 -5.01 6.59 12.36
CA ASP A 297 -5.82 7.35 13.33
C ASP A 297 -5.55 6.88 14.79
N GLY A 298 -4.45 6.15 15.03
CA GLY A 298 -4.04 5.71 16.36
C GLY A 298 -4.86 4.53 16.92
N MET A 299 -5.46 3.72 16.05
CA MET A 299 -6.30 2.59 16.44
C MET A 299 -5.76 1.25 15.93
N PHE A 300 -5.83 0.22 16.77
CA PHE A 300 -5.83 -1.17 16.33
C PHE A 300 -7.27 -1.61 16.13
N LEU A 301 -7.57 -2.12 14.95
CA LEU A 301 -8.90 -2.64 14.62
C LEU A 301 -8.76 -4.06 14.08
N PHE A 302 -9.26 -5.01 14.84
CA PHE A 302 -9.25 -6.43 14.50
C PHE A 302 -10.68 -6.89 14.23
N LYS A 303 -10.93 -7.48 13.05
CA LYS A 303 -12.22 -8.02 12.66
C LYS A 303 -12.04 -9.43 12.12
N ASP A 304 -12.50 -10.43 12.87
CA ASP A 304 -12.32 -11.86 12.58
C ASP A 304 -10.83 -12.20 12.32
N GLU A 305 -9.94 -11.56 13.13
CA GLU A 305 -8.49 -11.63 12.93
C GLU A 305 -7.89 -12.72 13.80
N THR A 306 -6.93 -13.47 13.24
CA THR A 306 -6.24 -14.54 13.97
C THR A 306 -5.36 -13.96 15.09
N LEU A 307 -5.22 -14.69 16.18
CA LEU A 307 -4.38 -14.27 17.30
C LEU A 307 -2.91 -14.10 16.87
N LYS A 308 -2.45 -14.93 15.93
CA LYS A 308 -1.14 -14.78 15.29
C LYS A 308 -0.98 -13.41 14.62
N ASN A 309 -1.93 -12.98 13.82
CA ASN A 309 -1.88 -11.70 13.13
C ASN A 309 -2.05 -10.52 14.10
N ILE A 310 -2.90 -10.67 15.13
CA ILE A 310 -3.02 -9.69 16.23
C ILE A 310 -1.67 -9.48 16.88
N PHE A 311 -0.97 -10.56 17.27
CA PHE A 311 0.36 -10.45 17.87
C PHE A 311 1.41 -9.93 16.89
N ALA A 312 1.30 -10.21 15.60
CA ALA A 312 2.19 -9.60 14.61
C ALA A 312 2.04 -8.07 14.57
N VAL A 313 0.82 -7.53 14.75
CA VAL A 313 0.57 -6.08 14.89
C VAL A 313 1.10 -5.55 16.22
N LEU A 314 0.79 -6.21 17.34
CA LEU A 314 1.21 -5.79 18.67
C LEU A 314 2.75 -5.82 18.83
N SER A 315 3.42 -6.82 18.24
CA SER A 315 4.88 -6.92 18.22
C SER A 315 5.55 -5.71 17.58
N ARG A 316 4.99 -5.22 16.50
CA ARG A 316 5.53 -4.03 15.81
C ARG A 316 5.37 -2.75 16.63
N TRP A 317 4.35 -2.70 17.49
CA TRP A 317 4.05 -1.50 18.28
C TRP A 317 4.67 -1.51 19.68
N TYR A 318 4.65 -2.66 20.37
CA TYR A 318 5.11 -2.77 21.76
C TYR A 318 6.48 -3.42 21.90
N ASP A 319 7.13 -3.80 20.80
CA ASP A 319 8.42 -4.50 20.77
C ASP A 319 8.43 -5.81 21.58
N VAL A 320 7.40 -6.62 21.38
CA VAL A 320 7.21 -7.90 22.05
C VAL A 320 7.20 -9.06 21.08
N GLU A 321 7.55 -10.25 21.57
CA GLU A 321 7.54 -11.51 20.84
C GLU A 321 6.52 -12.46 21.46
N ALA A 322 5.62 -13.01 20.65
CA ALA A 322 4.61 -13.97 21.09
C ALA A 322 5.06 -15.42 20.84
N ASN A 323 5.03 -16.24 21.87
CA ASN A 323 5.33 -17.67 21.82
C ASN A 323 4.07 -18.48 22.12
N PHE A 324 3.52 -19.14 21.12
CA PHE A 324 2.31 -19.96 21.23
C PHE A 324 2.66 -21.37 21.72
N GLN A 325 2.02 -21.83 22.79
CA GLN A 325 2.23 -23.17 23.32
C GLN A 325 1.72 -24.27 22.39
N ILE A 326 0.60 -24.01 21.72
CA ILE A 326 -0.01 -24.92 20.75
C ILE A 326 -0.43 -24.15 19.52
N LYS A 327 -0.36 -24.79 18.37
CA LYS A 327 -0.61 -24.16 17.06
C LYS A 327 -2.06 -23.69 16.88
N GLU A 328 -3.00 -24.35 17.52
CA GLU A 328 -4.43 -24.03 17.47
C GLU A 328 -4.73 -22.63 17.99
N LEU A 329 -3.92 -22.11 18.93
CA LEU A 329 -4.04 -20.75 19.45
C LEU A 329 -3.70 -19.68 18.39
N GLU A 330 -2.81 -19.99 17.46
CA GLU A 330 -2.43 -19.07 16.38
C GLU A 330 -3.63 -18.72 15.52
N GLU A 331 -4.50 -19.71 15.24
CA GLU A 331 -5.64 -19.60 14.34
C GLU A 331 -6.93 -19.12 15.01
N MET A 332 -6.90 -18.93 16.34
CA MET A 332 -8.05 -18.38 17.07
C MET A 332 -8.36 -16.96 16.62
N LYS A 333 -9.62 -16.70 16.27
CA LYS A 333 -10.06 -15.43 15.76
C LYS A 333 -10.71 -14.57 16.82
N PHE A 334 -10.37 -13.30 16.80
CA PHE A 334 -10.88 -12.29 17.72
C PHE A 334 -11.37 -11.05 16.99
N ASN A 335 -12.29 -10.34 17.65
CA ASN A 335 -12.73 -9.02 17.26
C ASN A 335 -12.36 -8.05 18.39
N GLY A 336 -11.77 -6.92 18.05
CA GLY A 336 -11.38 -5.93 19.04
C GLY A 336 -11.05 -4.59 18.41
N ARG A 337 -11.21 -3.54 19.23
CA ARG A 337 -10.82 -2.18 18.91
C ARG A 337 -10.06 -1.59 20.09
N PHE A 338 -8.81 -1.20 19.86
CA PHE A 338 -7.92 -0.68 20.90
C PHE A 338 -7.25 0.61 20.42
N LYS A 339 -6.99 1.52 21.34
CA LYS A 339 -6.14 2.68 21.04
C LYS A 339 -4.67 2.29 21.13
N LYS A 340 -3.84 2.80 20.24
CA LYS A 340 -2.38 2.58 20.28
C LYS A 340 -1.72 3.12 21.55
N GLU A 341 -2.35 4.08 22.22
CA GLU A 341 -1.90 4.66 23.49
C GLU A 341 -2.15 3.74 24.72
N GLN A 342 -2.99 2.71 24.60
CA GLN A 342 -3.26 1.78 25.69
C GLN A 342 -2.01 0.98 26.02
N LYS A 343 -1.86 0.61 27.29
CA LYS A 343 -0.80 -0.31 27.72
C LYS A 343 -1.07 -1.72 27.16
N LEU A 344 -0.02 -2.43 26.81
CA LEU A 344 -0.11 -3.79 26.29
C LEU A 344 -0.87 -4.72 27.24
N GLU A 345 -0.54 -4.65 28.55
CA GLU A 345 -1.18 -5.46 29.59
C GLU A 345 -2.70 -5.31 29.56
N SER A 346 -3.20 -4.08 29.40
CA SER A 346 -4.65 -3.83 29.33
C SER A 346 -5.29 -4.47 28.09
N ILE A 347 -4.57 -4.55 26.99
CA ILE A 347 -5.05 -5.23 25.78
C ILE A 347 -5.09 -6.75 26.01
N LEU A 348 -4.03 -7.30 26.62
CA LEU A 348 -3.95 -8.72 26.94
C LEU A 348 -5.05 -9.12 27.91
N ASP A 349 -5.29 -8.34 28.97
CA ASP A 349 -6.37 -8.58 29.94
C ASP A 349 -7.75 -8.62 29.26
N ILE A 350 -8.02 -7.71 28.32
CA ILE A 350 -9.29 -7.69 27.57
C ILE A 350 -9.45 -8.97 26.73
N ILE A 351 -8.38 -9.44 26.07
CA ILE A 351 -8.42 -10.67 25.30
C ILE A 351 -8.57 -11.88 26.22
N GLU A 352 -7.85 -11.93 27.35
CA GLU A 352 -7.92 -13.02 28.36
C GLU A 352 -9.31 -13.13 29.00
N ASN A 353 -10.02 -12.00 29.21
CA ASN A 353 -11.38 -11.98 29.72
C ASN A 353 -12.40 -12.69 28.80
N THR A 354 -12.04 -12.98 27.56
CA THR A 354 -12.86 -13.83 26.67
C THR A 354 -12.79 -15.31 27.07
N LYS A 355 -11.91 -15.71 28.00
CA LYS A 355 -11.66 -17.08 28.48
C LYS A 355 -11.30 -18.07 27.35
N ARG A 356 -10.59 -17.59 26.34
CA ARG A 356 -10.17 -18.41 25.19
C ARG A 356 -8.67 -18.61 25.12
N ALA A 357 -7.89 -17.64 25.60
CA ALA A 357 -6.45 -17.69 25.68
C ALA A 357 -5.99 -17.03 26.99
N ARG A 358 -4.83 -17.40 27.49
CA ARG A 358 -4.16 -16.82 28.65
C ARG A 358 -2.76 -16.34 28.28
N PHE A 359 -2.29 -15.27 28.92
CA PHE A 359 -1.03 -14.63 28.59
C PHE A 359 -0.15 -14.50 29.82
N GLU A 360 1.14 -14.79 29.66
CA GLU A 360 2.19 -14.48 30.63
C GLU A 360 3.24 -13.59 29.97
N LEU A 361 3.40 -12.38 30.50
CA LEU A 361 4.38 -11.42 30.00
C LEU A 361 5.65 -11.49 30.84
N ASN A 362 6.78 -11.83 30.22
CA ASN A 362 8.11 -11.90 30.82
C ASN A 362 9.09 -11.05 30.03
N GLY A 363 9.35 -9.81 30.49
CA GLY A 363 10.10 -8.83 29.72
C GLY A 363 9.38 -8.50 28.40
N ASN A 364 10.03 -8.73 27.26
CA ASN A 364 9.45 -8.54 25.94
C ASN A 364 8.85 -9.82 25.32
N LYS A 365 8.78 -10.93 26.08
CA LYS A 365 8.22 -12.21 25.60
C LYS A 365 6.85 -12.46 26.20
N ILE A 366 5.90 -12.78 25.36
CA ILE A 366 4.54 -13.15 25.74
C ILE A 366 4.36 -14.64 25.46
N LYS A 367 4.11 -15.41 26.49
CA LYS A 367 3.71 -16.81 26.36
C LYS A 367 2.20 -16.87 26.21
N VAL A 368 1.74 -17.44 25.09
CA VAL A 368 0.32 -17.61 24.78
C VAL A 368 -0.09 -19.04 25.07
N MET A 369 -1.04 -19.20 25.98
CA MET A 369 -1.48 -20.48 26.53
C MET A 369 -2.97 -20.67 26.35
N GLN A 370 -3.41 -21.93 26.40
CA GLN A 370 -4.83 -22.24 26.47
C GLN A 370 -5.40 -21.80 27.82
N TYR A 371 -6.58 -21.20 27.79
CA TYR A 371 -7.30 -20.89 29.03
C TYR A 371 -7.70 -22.21 29.71
N GLN A 372 -7.35 -22.35 30.99
CA GLN A 372 -7.78 -23.47 31.85
C GLN A 372 -8.79 -22.90 32.84
N GLU A 373 -9.94 -23.52 32.95
CA GLU A 373 -10.98 -23.18 33.95
C GLU A 373 -10.52 -23.42 35.37
#